data_3e94ca9a93e3847265184142baaa66b4
#
_entry.id   3e94ca9a93e3847265184142baaa66b4
#
_cell.length_a   1.000
_cell.length_b   1.000
_cell.length_c   1.000
_cell.angle_alpha   90.00
_cell.angle_beta   90.00
_cell.angle_gamma   90.00
#
_symmetry.space_group_name_H-M   'P 1'
#
loop_
_entity.id
_entity.type
_entity.pdbx_description
1 polymer ?
#
loop_
_entity_poly.entity_id
_entity_poly.type
_entity_poly.pdbx_seq_one_letter_code
_entity_poly.pdbx_strand_id
1 'polypeptide(L)'
;MTQLTRKQQQLFNALSIVVGNAMYALTVVLFLMPSGLITGGATGIALAFNKVTGLPVSAVLFVVNVVMLLLGWWVLGRRFALNTIASTLLSPFFMALWERLLGNLVLTDDLVLNTVFAGFGIGISLGITIRAGASTGGMDIPPLVLNKWFHLPVSSTMMVFDFVILAAQAAFSPVRQSLYGVVMAIIYTVVLDKVLMLGTTRTEVKIISAKSDEICAAIFAQLDRGVTILHGEGGYLREPESVLLSVVSNRQLPRLEKLAHTIDPTCFMIVSHVTEVSGRGFSLEKDYQAEE
;
A
#
# COMPACT_ATOMS: atom_id res chain seq x y z
N MET A 1 20.96 6.66 -5.30
CA MET A 1 19.75 7.44 -5.65
C MET A 1 19.82 8.73 -4.86
N THR A 2 19.83 9.88 -5.51
CA THR A 2 19.70 11.19 -4.89
C THR A 2 18.46 11.19 -4.00
N GLN A 3 18.64 11.40 -2.71
CA GLN A 3 17.52 11.61 -1.78
C GLN A 3 16.75 12.82 -2.31
N LEU A 4 15.45 12.61 -2.62
CA LEU A 4 14.59 13.70 -3.05
C LEU A 4 14.60 14.77 -1.96
N THR A 5 14.80 16.02 -2.35
CA THR A 5 14.70 17.13 -1.40
C THR A 5 13.29 17.13 -0.78
N ARG A 6 13.16 17.66 0.44
CA ARG A 6 11.87 17.74 1.16
C ARG A 6 10.75 18.36 0.30
N LYS A 7 11.09 19.34 -0.53
CA LYS A 7 10.14 19.95 -1.48
C LYS A 7 9.73 18.99 -2.61
N GLN A 8 10.69 18.24 -3.15
CA GLN A 8 10.40 17.25 -4.21
C GLN A 8 9.52 16.11 -3.69
N GLN A 9 9.75 15.67 -2.45
CA GLN A 9 8.90 14.66 -1.82
C GLN A 9 7.47 15.16 -1.61
N GLN A 10 7.30 16.41 -1.18
CA GLN A 10 5.97 17.02 -1.03
C GLN A 10 5.24 17.15 -2.36
N LEU A 11 5.95 17.57 -3.42
CA LEU A 11 5.37 17.66 -4.76
C LEU A 11 4.98 16.29 -5.30
N PHE A 12 5.82 15.28 -5.10
CA PHE A 12 5.53 13.90 -5.49
C PHE A 12 4.28 13.36 -4.76
N ASN A 13 4.17 13.60 -3.45
CA ASN A 13 3.00 13.18 -2.67
C ASN A 13 1.73 13.90 -3.15
N ALA A 14 1.80 15.21 -3.40
CA ALA A 14 0.66 15.97 -3.92
C ALA A 14 0.21 15.45 -5.29
N LEU A 15 1.15 15.18 -6.20
CA LEU A 15 0.84 14.60 -7.51
C LEU A 15 0.22 13.21 -7.37
N SER A 16 0.75 12.38 -6.47
CA SER A 16 0.20 11.06 -6.19
C SER A 16 -1.23 11.11 -5.67
N ILE A 17 -1.57 12.09 -4.81
CA ILE A 17 -2.95 12.30 -4.34
C ILE A 17 -3.87 12.66 -5.51
N VAL A 18 -3.43 13.57 -6.38
CA VAL A 18 -4.21 13.96 -7.57
C VAL A 18 -4.45 12.76 -8.50
N VAL A 19 -3.38 12.00 -8.82
CA VAL A 19 -3.48 10.81 -9.69
C VAL A 19 -4.34 9.73 -9.04
N GLY A 20 -4.16 9.46 -7.76
CA GLY A 20 -4.95 8.47 -7.03
C GLY A 20 -6.44 8.79 -7.06
N ASN A 21 -6.81 10.06 -6.78
CA ASN A 21 -8.21 10.49 -6.83
C ASN A 21 -8.80 10.48 -8.25
N ALA A 22 -8.00 10.86 -9.27
CA ALA A 22 -8.44 10.81 -10.66
C ALA A 22 -8.71 9.36 -11.11
N MET A 23 -7.85 8.41 -10.74
CA MET A 23 -8.03 6.98 -11.00
C MET A 23 -9.22 6.40 -10.24
N TYR A 24 -9.39 6.77 -8.97
CA TYR A 24 -10.55 6.35 -8.18
C TYR A 24 -11.86 6.78 -8.85
N ALA A 25 -11.96 8.08 -9.17
CA ALA A 25 -13.13 8.65 -9.84
C ALA A 25 -13.41 8.01 -11.20
N LEU A 26 -12.35 7.78 -12.00
CA LEU A 26 -12.47 7.07 -13.29
C LEU A 26 -13.03 5.66 -13.10
N THR A 27 -12.53 4.92 -12.13
CA THR A 27 -12.99 3.57 -11.82
C THR A 27 -14.45 3.55 -11.40
N VAL A 28 -14.86 4.50 -10.56
CA VAL A 28 -16.26 4.62 -10.13
C VAL A 28 -17.17 4.92 -11.30
N VAL A 29 -16.82 5.89 -12.15
CA VAL A 29 -17.66 6.29 -13.30
C VAL A 29 -17.76 5.18 -14.34
N LEU A 30 -16.69 4.46 -14.63
CA LEU A 30 -16.69 3.43 -15.68
C LEU A 30 -17.27 2.08 -15.25
N PHE A 31 -17.10 1.70 -13.98
CA PHE A 31 -17.42 0.32 -13.54
C PHE A 31 -18.47 0.26 -12.43
N LEU A 32 -18.44 1.17 -11.44
CA LEU A 32 -19.37 1.12 -10.32
C LEU A 32 -20.74 1.71 -10.67
N MET A 33 -20.75 2.92 -11.21
CA MET A 33 -22.02 3.63 -11.49
C MET A 33 -22.89 2.87 -12.49
N PRO A 34 -22.36 2.36 -13.63
CA PRO A 34 -23.20 1.64 -14.59
C PRO A 34 -23.70 0.31 -14.06
N SER A 35 -22.93 -0.38 -13.22
CA SER A 35 -23.25 -1.73 -12.74
C SER A 35 -24.15 -1.76 -11.50
N GLY A 36 -24.31 -0.64 -10.80
CA GLY A 36 -25.04 -0.58 -9.54
C GLY A 36 -24.45 -1.44 -8.43
N LEU A 37 -23.15 -1.73 -8.49
CA LEU A 37 -22.44 -2.51 -7.49
C LEU A 37 -22.47 -1.82 -6.12
N ILE A 38 -22.72 -2.61 -5.09
CA ILE A 38 -22.70 -2.13 -3.71
C ILE A 38 -21.26 -2.12 -3.23
N THR A 39 -20.87 -1.02 -2.60
CA THR A 39 -19.54 -0.85 -1.99
C THR A 39 -19.65 -0.82 -0.47
N GLY A 40 -18.59 -1.20 0.22
CA GLY A 40 -18.38 -0.89 1.63
C GLY A 40 -18.20 0.63 1.86
N GLY A 41 -17.50 0.96 2.90
CA GLY A 41 -17.11 2.34 3.19
C GLY A 41 -18.22 3.25 3.73
N ALA A 42 -17.97 4.55 3.74
CA ALA A 42 -18.88 5.55 4.31
C ALA A 42 -20.23 5.62 3.59
N THR A 43 -20.23 5.45 2.27
CA THR A 43 -21.47 5.42 1.46
C THR A 43 -22.33 4.22 1.86
N GLY A 44 -21.73 3.07 2.10
CA GLY A 44 -22.44 1.88 2.57
C GLY A 44 -23.12 2.08 3.92
N ILE A 45 -22.42 2.70 4.85
CA ILE A 45 -23.00 3.07 6.15
C ILE A 45 -24.17 4.05 5.96
N ALA A 46 -24.00 5.07 5.12
CA ALA A 46 -25.03 6.08 4.90
C ALA A 46 -26.29 5.47 4.27
N LEU A 47 -26.15 4.52 3.35
CA LEU A 47 -27.26 3.79 2.75
C LEU A 47 -27.98 2.90 3.76
N ALA A 48 -27.25 2.14 4.56
CA ALA A 48 -27.83 1.30 5.61
C ALA A 48 -28.60 2.15 6.65
N PHE A 49 -28.02 3.28 7.05
CA PHE A 49 -28.64 4.19 8.01
C PHE A 49 -29.90 4.88 7.45
N ASN A 50 -29.89 5.27 6.17
CA ASN A 50 -31.06 5.82 5.49
C ASN A 50 -32.23 4.84 5.51
N LYS A 51 -31.96 3.56 5.25
CA LYS A 51 -33.00 2.51 5.24
C LYS A 51 -33.67 2.32 6.62
N VAL A 52 -32.92 2.49 7.70
CA VAL A 52 -33.44 2.32 9.08
C VAL A 52 -34.10 3.58 9.60
N THR A 53 -33.49 4.75 9.34
CA THR A 53 -33.92 6.02 9.97
C THR A 53 -34.69 6.97 9.06
N GLY A 54 -34.63 6.76 7.73
CA GLY A 54 -35.18 7.68 6.73
C GLY A 54 -34.38 8.98 6.52
N LEU A 55 -33.25 9.16 7.22
CA LEU A 55 -32.41 10.35 7.06
C LEU A 55 -31.76 10.39 5.66
N PRO A 56 -31.60 11.58 5.05
CA PRO A 56 -30.96 11.69 3.75
C PRO A 56 -29.55 11.11 3.74
N VAL A 57 -29.22 10.30 2.74
CA VAL A 57 -27.89 9.65 2.57
C VAL A 57 -26.77 10.69 2.63
N SER A 58 -26.96 11.83 1.98
CA SER A 58 -25.97 12.92 1.96
C SER A 58 -25.66 13.49 3.36
N ALA A 59 -26.68 13.62 4.21
CA ALA A 59 -26.49 14.13 5.56
C ALA A 59 -25.71 13.12 6.43
N VAL A 60 -26.08 11.84 6.36
CA VAL A 60 -25.37 10.78 7.09
C VAL A 60 -23.93 10.64 6.60
N LEU A 61 -23.71 10.65 5.28
CA LEU A 61 -22.38 10.59 4.69
C LEU A 61 -21.52 11.78 5.12
N PHE A 62 -22.07 12.98 5.13
CA PHE A 62 -21.37 14.17 5.59
C PHE A 62 -20.92 14.03 7.06
N VAL A 63 -21.83 13.61 7.94
CA VAL A 63 -21.52 13.41 9.37
C VAL A 63 -20.43 12.35 9.53
N VAL A 64 -20.55 11.20 8.86
CA VAL A 64 -19.53 10.14 8.91
C VAL A 64 -18.18 10.67 8.45
N ASN A 65 -18.12 11.37 7.32
CA ASN A 65 -16.86 11.88 6.79
C ASN A 65 -16.23 12.94 7.71
N VAL A 66 -17.04 13.82 8.30
CA VAL A 66 -16.54 14.80 9.28
C VAL A 66 -15.98 14.11 10.53
N VAL A 67 -16.70 13.16 11.08
CA VAL A 67 -16.23 12.41 12.26
C VAL A 67 -14.92 11.67 11.94
N MET A 68 -14.85 11.01 10.79
CA MET A 68 -13.63 10.31 10.34
C MET A 68 -12.46 11.28 10.13
N LEU A 69 -12.71 12.44 9.53
CA LEU A 69 -11.69 13.46 9.34
C LEU A 69 -11.16 14.00 10.68
N LEU A 70 -12.03 14.25 11.65
CA LEU A 70 -11.63 14.67 13.00
C LEU A 70 -10.81 13.60 13.71
N LEU A 71 -11.23 12.34 13.61
CA LEU A 71 -10.46 11.18 14.12
C LEU A 71 -9.08 11.12 13.47
N GLY A 72 -9.01 11.21 12.15
CA GLY A 72 -7.76 11.24 11.41
C GLY A 72 -6.86 12.41 11.80
N TRP A 73 -7.44 13.59 11.97
CA TRP A 73 -6.69 14.76 12.45
C TRP A 73 -6.08 14.53 13.83
N TRP A 74 -6.88 14.06 14.75
CA TRP A 74 -6.45 13.83 16.13
C TRP A 74 -5.33 12.77 16.22
N VAL A 75 -5.49 11.66 15.51
CA VAL A 75 -4.57 10.52 15.60
C VAL A 75 -3.41 10.60 14.61
N LEU A 76 -3.68 10.88 13.33
CA LEU A 76 -2.70 10.86 12.25
C LEU A 76 -2.01 12.21 12.01
N GLY A 77 -2.60 13.28 12.55
CA GLY A 77 -2.01 14.61 12.60
C GLY A 77 -2.43 15.55 11.46
N ARG A 78 -2.00 16.82 11.57
CA ARG A 78 -2.46 17.93 10.71
C ARG A 78 -2.14 17.72 9.22
N ARG A 79 -0.99 17.16 8.88
CA ARG A 79 -0.60 16.93 7.47
C ARG A 79 -1.52 15.94 6.79
N PHE A 80 -1.82 14.83 7.48
CA PHE A 80 -2.77 13.85 7.00
C PHE A 80 -4.15 14.47 6.77
N ALA A 81 -4.65 15.25 7.75
CA ALA A 81 -5.96 15.90 7.64
C ALA A 81 -6.04 16.86 6.45
N LEU A 82 -5.02 17.71 6.23
CA LEU A 82 -4.97 18.63 5.09
C LEU A 82 -4.95 17.89 3.75
N ASN A 83 -4.14 16.86 3.64
CA ASN A 83 -4.09 16.03 2.44
C ASN A 83 -5.42 15.32 2.18
N THR A 84 -6.08 14.85 3.24
CA THR A 84 -7.38 14.19 3.16
C THR A 84 -8.49 15.16 2.76
N ILE A 85 -8.50 16.40 3.28
CA ILE A 85 -9.42 17.45 2.83
C ILE A 85 -9.25 17.70 1.32
N ALA A 86 -8.00 17.84 0.86
CA ALA A 86 -7.73 18.02 -0.56
C ALA A 86 -8.24 16.83 -1.40
N SER A 87 -7.98 15.60 -0.93
CA SER A 87 -8.46 14.37 -1.57
C SER A 87 -9.99 14.30 -1.65
N THR A 88 -10.67 14.63 -0.55
CA THR A 88 -12.15 14.64 -0.47
C THR A 88 -12.80 15.64 -1.44
N LEU A 89 -12.10 16.75 -1.75
CA LEU A 89 -12.57 17.72 -2.75
C LEU A 89 -12.23 17.29 -4.19
N LEU A 90 -11.07 16.66 -4.37
CA LEU A 90 -10.62 16.19 -5.70
C LEU A 90 -11.49 15.04 -6.24
N SER A 91 -11.94 14.13 -5.40
CA SER A 91 -12.75 12.98 -5.84
C SER A 91 -14.02 13.39 -6.58
N PRO A 92 -14.93 14.21 -6.03
CA PRO A 92 -16.14 14.63 -6.74
C PRO A 92 -15.82 15.52 -7.94
N PHE A 93 -14.75 16.32 -7.89
CA PHE A 93 -14.30 17.10 -9.05
C PHE A 93 -13.92 16.19 -10.22
N PHE A 94 -13.12 15.16 -10.00
CA PHE A 94 -12.76 14.21 -11.04
C PHE A 94 -13.94 13.35 -11.48
N MET A 95 -14.87 13.00 -10.58
CA MET A 95 -16.10 12.29 -10.97
C MET A 95 -16.90 13.12 -11.98
N ALA A 96 -17.19 14.37 -11.66
CA ALA A 96 -17.92 15.27 -12.56
C ALA A 96 -17.16 15.50 -13.88
N LEU A 97 -15.82 15.58 -13.84
CA LEU A 97 -14.98 15.72 -15.02
C LEU A 97 -15.11 14.48 -15.93
N TRP A 98 -14.97 13.27 -15.38
CA TRP A 98 -15.05 12.03 -16.12
C TRP A 98 -16.46 11.77 -16.66
N GLU A 99 -17.51 12.02 -15.87
CA GLU A 99 -18.90 11.94 -16.34
C GLU A 99 -19.12 12.86 -17.55
N ARG A 100 -18.59 14.08 -17.51
CA ARG A 100 -18.71 15.02 -18.63
C ARG A 100 -17.91 14.61 -19.87
N LEU A 101 -16.71 14.04 -19.68
CA LEU A 101 -15.82 13.64 -20.79
C LEU A 101 -16.23 12.32 -21.42
N LEU A 102 -16.68 11.37 -20.62
CA LEU A 102 -17.01 10.00 -21.06
C LEU A 102 -18.50 9.85 -21.38
N GLY A 103 -19.35 10.78 -20.90
CA GLY A 103 -20.79 10.69 -21.06
C GLY A 103 -21.36 9.41 -20.48
N ASN A 104 -22.22 8.75 -21.24
CA ASN A 104 -22.83 7.45 -20.86
C ASN A 104 -22.03 6.25 -21.38
N LEU A 105 -20.69 6.34 -21.40
CA LEU A 105 -19.85 5.25 -21.86
C LEU A 105 -19.95 4.07 -20.90
N VAL A 106 -20.59 3.00 -21.32
CA VAL A 106 -20.63 1.70 -20.65
C VAL A 106 -19.64 0.79 -21.36
N LEU A 107 -18.55 0.43 -20.68
CA LEU A 107 -17.52 -0.45 -21.26
C LEU A 107 -17.99 -1.89 -21.37
N THR A 108 -18.77 -2.34 -20.39
CA THR A 108 -19.31 -3.70 -20.34
C THR A 108 -20.55 -3.77 -19.46
N ASP A 109 -21.51 -4.60 -19.84
CA ASP A 109 -22.67 -4.95 -19.01
C ASP A 109 -22.43 -6.17 -18.13
N ASP A 110 -21.26 -6.81 -18.29
CA ASP A 110 -20.87 -7.97 -17.49
C ASP A 110 -20.51 -7.55 -16.07
N LEU A 111 -21.30 -8.01 -15.10
CA LEU A 111 -21.14 -7.68 -13.70
C LEU A 111 -19.85 -8.26 -13.11
N VAL A 112 -19.35 -9.40 -13.63
CA VAL A 112 -18.08 -10.01 -13.20
C VAL A 112 -16.91 -9.12 -13.63
N LEU A 113 -16.90 -8.71 -14.91
CA LEU A 113 -15.85 -7.81 -15.41
C LEU A 113 -15.87 -6.48 -14.67
N ASN A 114 -17.03 -5.88 -14.47
CA ASN A 114 -17.18 -4.65 -13.71
C ASN A 114 -16.63 -4.81 -12.28
N THR A 115 -16.94 -5.91 -11.59
CA THR A 115 -16.45 -6.20 -10.24
C THR A 115 -14.94 -6.32 -10.19
N VAL A 116 -14.34 -7.04 -11.16
CA VAL A 116 -12.89 -7.25 -11.20
C VAL A 116 -12.15 -5.94 -11.47
N PHE A 117 -12.55 -5.21 -12.52
CA PHE A 117 -11.89 -3.95 -12.87
C PHE A 117 -12.13 -2.85 -11.83
N ALA A 118 -13.31 -2.80 -11.21
CA ALA A 118 -13.57 -1.91 -10.09
C ALA A 118 -12.66 -2.23 -8.91
N GLY A 119 -12.54 -3.51 -8.53
CA GLY A 119 -11.65 -3.94 -7.46
C GLY A 119 -10.18 -3.56 -7.71
N PHE A 120 -9.66 -3.80 -8.92
CA PHE A 120 -8.30 -3.39 -9.29
C PHE A 120 -8.13 -1.86 -9.24
N GLY A 121 -9.02 -1.12 -9.88
CA GLY A 121 -8.93 0.33 -9.94
C GLY A 121 -9.02 1.00 -8.56
N ILE A 122 -9.95 0.55 -7.71
CA ILE A 122 -10.07 1.04 -6.32
C ILE A 122 -8.82 0.69 -5.52
N GLY A 123 -8.37 -0.57 -5.56
CA GLY A 123 -7.19 -1.01 -4.81
C GLY A 123 -5.92 -0.23 -5.15
N ILE A 124 -5.67 0.01 -6.44
CA ILE A 124 -4.52 0.80 -6.90
C ILE A 124 -4.67 2.26 -6.46
N SER A 125 -5.81 2.87 -6.69
CA SER A 125 -6.05 4.29 -6.38
C SER A 125 -5.96 4.59 -4.89
N LEU A 126 -6.59 3.77 -4.04
CA LEU A 126 -6.48 3.87 -2.59
C LEU A 126 -5.03 3.67 -2.12
N GLY A 127 -4.35 2.66 -2.66
CA GLY A 127 -2.96 2.41 -2.30
C GLY A 127 -2.03 3.58 -2.63
N ILE A 128 -2.19 4.22 -3.78
CA ILE A 128 -1.44 5.43 -4.16
C ILE A 128 -1.75 6.58 -3.20
N THR A 129 -3.03 6.82 -2.89
CA THR A 129 -3.49 7.91 -2.03
C THR A 129 -2.99 7.74 -0.59
N ILE A 130 -3.11 6.53 -0.03
CA ILE A 130 -2.66 6.22 1.33
C ILE A 130 -1.14 6.34 1.45
N ARG A 131 -0.38 5.86 0.48
CA ARG A 131 1.08 6.00 0.45
C ARG A 131 1.55 7.45 0.35
N ALA A 132 0.76 8.31 -0.26
CA ALA A 132 1.02 9.74 -0.30
C ALA A 132 0.67 10.47 1.01
N GLY A 133 0.16 9.76 2.01
CA GLY A 133 -0.22 10.30 3.32
C GLY A 133 -1.56 11.03 3.31
N ALA A 134 -2.52 10.52 2.54
CA ALA A 134 -3.90 10.99 2.49
C ALA A 134 -4.88 9.81 2.59
N SER A 135 -6.16 10.11 2.75
CA SER A 135 -7.29 9.21 2.66
C SER A 135 -8.31 9.79 1.68
N THR A 136 -9.21 8.98 1.18
CA THR A 136 -10.35 9.48 0.39
C THR A 136 -11.41 10.20 1.25
N GLY A 137 -11.24 10.19 2.58
CA GLY A 137 -12.08 10.91 3.53
C GLY A 137 -13.22 10.09 4.13
N GLY A 138 -13.21 8.78 3.93
CA GLY A 138 -14.28 7.87 4.37
C GLY A 138 -13.83 6.86 5.43
N MET A 139 -14.35 5.65 5.31
CA MET A 139 -14.09 4.50 6.21
C MET A 139 -12.70 3.87 6.03
N ASP A 140 -11.86 4.43 5.21
CA ASP A 140 -10.43 4.12 5.09
C ASP A 140 -9.58 4.74 6.23
N ILE A 141 -10.12 5.71 6.99
CA ILE A 141 -9.43 6.32 8.12
C ILE A 141 -9.32 5.42 9.35
N PRO A 142 -10.36 4.73 9.84
CA PRO A 142 -10.25 3.81 10.98
C PRO A 142 -9.17 2.74 10.83
N PRO A 143 -9.00 2.04 9.69
CA PRO A 143 -7.89 1.13 9.46
C PRO A 143 -6.50 1.79 9.63
N LEU A 144 -6.33 3.03 9.17
CA LEU A 144 -5.08 3.77 9.33
C LEU A 144 -4.81 4.13 10.81
N VAL A 145 -5.86 4.46 11.56
CA VAL A 145 -5.78 4.70 13.01
C VAL A 145 -5.38 3.44 13.75
N LEU A 146 -6.02 2.31 13.44
CA LEU A 146 -5.70 1.01 14.03
C LEU A 146 -4.29 0.53 13.67
N ASN A 147 -3.86 0.80 12.45
CA ASN A 147 -2.47 0.53 12.06
C ASN A 147 -1.48 1.35 12.91
N LYS A 148 -1.76 2.64 13.15
CA LYS A 148 -0.90 3.48 13.97
C LYS A 148 -0.83 3.04 15.44
N TRP A 149 -1.94 2.57 16.02
CA TRP A 149 -2.00 2.19 17.44
C TRP A 149 -1.59 0.74 17.69
N PHE A 150 -2.01 -0.16 16.84
CA PHE A 150 -1.89 -1.62 17.04
C PHE A 150 -1.02 -2.31 15.99
N HIS A 151 -0.45 -1.55 15.04
CA HIS A 151 0.36 -2.10 13.93
C HIS A 151 -0.37 -3.16 13.09
N LEU A 152 -1.72 -3.11 13.07
CA LEU A 152 -2.53 -4.01 12.24
C LEU A 152 -2.38 -3.64 10.75
N PRO A 153 -2.33 -4.62 9.84
CA PRO A 153 -2.29 -4.35 8.41
C PRO A 153 -3.52 -3.53 7.96
N VAL A 154 -3.29 -2.43 7.25
CA VAL A 154 -4.35 -1.52 6.79
C VAL A 154 -5.35 -2.26 5.90
N SER A 155 -4.84 -3.04 4.93
CA SER A 155 -5.64 -3.81 3.98
C SER A 155 -6.58 -4.79 4.66
N SER A 156 -6.05 -5.62 5.57
CA SER A 156 -6.86 -6.62 6.30
C SER A 156 -7.91 -5.97 7.19
N THR A 157 -7.54 -4.89 7.88
CA THR A 157 -8.47 -4.16 8.75
C THR A 157 -9.59 -3.51 7.93
N MET A 158 -9.26 -2.95 6.77
CA MET A 158 -10.21 -2.38 5.82
C MET A 158 -11.22 -3.44 5.34
N MET A 159 -10.73 -4.62 4.99
CA MET A 159 -11.57 -5.75 4.59
C MET A 159 -12.58 -6.11 5.68
N VAL A 160 -12.17 -6.15 6.95
CA VAL A 160 -13.08 -6.45 8.07
C VAL A 160 -14.18 -5.40 8.17
N PHE A 161 -13.84 -4.11 8.11
CA PHE A 161 -14.85 -3.04 8.14
C PHE A 161 -15.83 -3.15 6.98
N ASP A 162 -15.34 -3.42 5.78
CA ASP A 162 -16.20 -3.54 4.61
C ASP A 162 -17.10 -4.77 4.67
N PHE A 163 -16.61 -5.90 5.17
CA PHE A 163 -17.47 -7.07 5.40
C PHE A 163 -18.59 -6.78 6.38
N VAL A 164 -18.32 -6.07 7.47
CA VAL A 164 -19.36 -5.68 8.44
C VAL A 164 -20.39 -4.75 7.77
N ILE A 165 -19.94 -3.77 7.01
CA ILE A 165 -20.81 -2.82 6.30
C ILE A 165 -21.66 -3.54 5.24
N LEU A 166 -21.03 -4.42 4.43
CA LEU A 166 -21.73 -5.19 3.41
C LEU A 166 -22.73 -6.16 4.01
N ALA A 167 -22.42 -6.80 5.15
CA ALA A 167 -23.35 -7.66 5.88
C ALA A 167 -24.57 -6.86 6.37
N ALA A 168 -24.36 -5.65 6.89
CA ALA A 168 -25.47 -4.78 7.29
C ALA A 168 -26.32 -4.35 6.08
N GLN A 169 -25.71 -4.08 4.92
CA GLN A 169 -26.41 -3.74 3.70
C GLN A 169 -27.17 -4.93 3.08
N ALA A 170 -26.66 -6.15 3.26
CA ALA A 170 -27.28 -7.35 2.69
C ALA A 170 -28.73 -7.57 3.17
N ALA A 171 -29.09 -7.04 4.36
CA ALA A 171 -30.45 -7.06 4.86
C ALA A 171 -31.43 -6.22 4.02
N PHE A 172 -30.93 -5.26 3.25
CA PHE A 172 -31.73 -4.28 2.52
C PHE A 172 -31.44 -4.24 1.00
N SER A 173 -30.51 -5.05 0.55
CA SER A 173 -30.01 -5.04 -0.83
C SER A 173 -30.19 -6.41 -1.49
N PRO A 174 -30.29 -6.49 -2.84
CA PRO A 174 -30.33 -7.77 -3.53
C PRO A 174 -29.09 -8.62 -3.21
N VAL A 175 -29.30 -9.88 -2.87
CA VAL A 175 -28.22 -10.83 -2.50
C VAL A 175 -27.12 -10.89 -3.56
N ARG A 176 -27.51 -10.85 -4.85
CA ARG A 176 -26.55 -10.85 -5.96
C ARG A 176 -25.58 -9.69 -5.88
N GLN A 177 -26.05 -8.46 -5.67
CA GLN A 177 -25.20 -7.26 -5.56
C GLN A 177 -24.30 -7.30 -4.32
N SER A 178 -24.82 -7.82 -3.20
CA SER A 178 -24.05 -8.01 -1.97
C SER A 178 -22.89 -8.98 -2.16
N LEU A 179 -23.14 -10.11 -2.86
CA LEU A 179 -22.08 -11.09 -3.17
C LEU A 179 -20.99 -10.50 -4.09
N TYR A 180 -21.38 -9.76 -5.12
CA TYR A 180 -20.38 -9.07 -5.95
C TYR A 180 -19.63 -7.98 -5.20
N GLY A 181 -20.28 -7.26 -4.28
CA GLY A 181 -19.63 -6.32 -3.38
C GLY A 181 -18.56 -6.98 -2.51
N VAL A 182 -18.84 -8.18 -1.98
CA VAL A 182 -17.87 -8.98 -1.21
C VAL A 182 -16.68 -9.38 -2.09
N VAL A 183 -16.92 -9.90 -3.30
CA VAL A 183 -15.85 -10.26 -4.25
C VAL A 183 -14.99 -9.05 -4.59
N MET A 184 -15.61 -7.91 -4.86
CA MET A 184 -14.91 -6.66 -5.14
C MET A 184 -14.05 -6.23 -3.94
N ALA A 185 -14.58 -6.33 -2.70
CA ALA A 185 -13.84 -5.99 -1.48
C ALA A 185 -12.59 -6.86 -1.31
N ILE A 186 -12.68 -8.15 -1.59
CA ILE A 186 -11.52 -9.06 -1.58
C ILE A 186 -10.47 -8.63 -2.60
N ILE A 187 -10.90 -8.37 -3.85
CA ILE A 187 -9.99 -7.99 -4.93
C ILE A 187 -9.26 -6.69 -4.58
N TYR A 188 -10.00 -5.63 -4.22
CA TYR A 188 -9.34 -4.36 -3.96
C TYR A 188 -8.45 -4.41 -2.72
N THR A 189 -8.79 -5.20 -1.71
CA THR A 189 -7.95 -5.37 -0.52
C THR A 189 -6.62 -6.04 -0.84
N VAL A 190 -6.64 -7.10 -1.65
CA VAL A 190 -5.40 -7.78 -2.10
C VAL A 190 -4.54 -6.84 -2.93
N VAL A 191 -5.16 -6.10 -3.85
CA VAL A 191 -4.44 -5.12 -4.69
C VAL A 191 -3.88 -3.98 -3.84
N LEU A 192 -4.68 -3.43 -2.93
CA LEU A 192 -4.26 -2.40 -1.97
C LEU A 192 -3.04 -2.85 -1.17
N ASP A 193 -3.08 -4.06 -0.61
CA ASP A 193 -1.96 -4.63 0.14
C ASP A 193 -0.68 -4.66 -0.69
N LYS A 194 -0.75 -5.16 -1.92
CA LYS A 194 0.40 -5.18 -2.85
C LYS A 194 0.91 -3.77 -3.15
N VAL A 195 0.02 -2.80 -3.37
CA VAL A 195 0.42 -1.41 -3.63
C VAL A 195 1.06 -0.78 -2.39
N LEU A 196 0.53 -1.02 -1.19
CA LEU A 196 1.12 -0.53 0.06
C LEU A 196 2.52 -1.10 0.30
N MET A 197 2.73 -2.38 -0.04
CA MET A 197 4.02 -3.07 0.12
C MET A 197 5.04 -2.74 -0.97
N LEU A 198 4.65 -2.07 -2.07
CA LEU A 198 5.58 -1.70 -3.14
C LEU A 198 6.76 -0.86 -2.62
N GLY A 199 7.97 -1.38 -2.77
CA GLY A 199 9.22 -0.69 -2.39
C GLY A 199 9.55 -0.71 -0.89
N THR A 200 8.71 -1.33 -0.04
CA THR A 200 9.05 -1.58 1.38
C THR A 200 9.76 -2.91 1.56
N THR A 201 9.45 -3.89 0.71
CA THR A 201 10.10 -5.19 0.75
C THR A 201 11.61 -5.08 0.56
N ARG A 202 12.35 -5.75 1.41
CA ARG A 202 13.81 -5.89 1.36
C ARG A 202 14.16 -7.33 1.06
N THR A 203 15.38 -7.52 0.63
CA THR A 203 15.92 -8.86 0.36
C THR A 203 17.12 -9.08 1.26
N GLU A 204 17.04 -10.09 2.10
CA GLU A 204 18.17 -10.64 2.82
C GLU A 204 18.94 -11.55 1.87
N VAL A 205 20.24 -11.37 1.81
CA VAL A 205 21.13 -12.21 1.03
C VAL A 205 22.19 -12.79 1.95
N LYS A 206 22.30 -14.11 1.93
CA LYS A 206 23.37 -14.85 2.58
C LYS A 206 24.31 -15.38 1.51
N ILE A 207 25.60 -15.09 1.64
CA ILE A 207 26.62 -15.51 0.67
C ILE A 207 27.67 -16.32 1.40
N ILE A 208 27.94 -17.53 0.92
CA ILE A 208 29.00 -18.42 1.39
C ILE A 208 30.04 -18.50 0.28
N SER A 209 31.28 -18.12 0.58
CA SER A 209 32.34 -18.05 -0.42
C SER A 209 33.71 -18.12 0.26
N ALA A 210 34.66 -18.77 -0.40
CA ALA A 210 36.06 -18.75 0.00
C ALA A 210 36.68 -17.34 -0.09
N LYS A 211 36.05 -16.43 -0.89
CA LYS A 211 36.47 -15.02 -1.06
C LYS A 211 35.55 -14.07 -0.34
N SER A 212 35.10 -14.44 0.88
CA SER A 212 34.15 -13.65 1.67
C SER A 212 34.64 -12.21 1.91
N ASP A 213 35.91 -11.99 2.21
CA ASP A 213 36.47 -10.66 2.50
C ASP A 213 36.45 -9.75 1.26
N GLU A 214 36.77 -10.30 0.06
CA GLU A 214 36.72 -9.54 -1.18
C GLU A 214 35.28 -9.15 -1.56
N ILE A 215 34.34 -10.07 -1.38
CA ILE A 215 32.91 -9.82 -1.62
C ILE A 215 32.39 -8.77 -0.63
N CYS A 216 32.75 -8.89 0.65
CA CYS A 216 32.38 -7.92 1.69
C CYS A 216 32.86 -6.51 1.34
N ALA A 217 34.15 -6.35 1.01
CA ALA A 217 34.72 -5.07 0.61
C ALA A 217 34.03 -4.49 -0.63
N ALA A 218 33.70 -5.33 -1.61
CA ALA A 218 33.02 -4.90 -2.83
C ALA A 218 31.57 -4.48 -2.57
N ILE A 219 30.84 -5.12 -1.66
CA ILE A 219 29.49 -4.72 -1.25
C ILE A 219 29.53 -3.32 -0.60
N PHE A 220 30.48 -3.06 0.32
CA PHE A 220 30.65 -1.75 0.90
C PHE A 220 30.95 -0.68 -0.16
N ALA A 221 31.94 -0.92 -1.02
CA ALA A 221 32.40 0.06 -1.99
C ALA A 221 31.36 0.37 -3.08
N GLN A 222 30.62 -0.63 -3.56
CA GLN A 222 29.77 -0.47 -4.76
C GLN A 222 28.28 -0.34 -4.44
N LEU A 223 27.80 -0.93 -3.34
CA LEU A 223 26.38 -0.95 -3.00
C LEU A 223 26.06 -0.08 -1.79
N ASP A 224 27.08 0.34 -1.06
CA ASP A 224 26.92 1.12 0.18
C ASP A 224 25.93 0.44 1.14
N ARG A 225 26.14 -0.86 1.41
CA ARG A 225 25.32 -1.68 2.30
C ARG A 225 26.13 -2.35 3.38
N GLY A 226 25.55 -2.46 4.57
CA GLY A 226 26.15 -3.19 5.67
C GLY A 226 26.20 -4.68 5.39
N VAL A 227 27.23 -5.33 5.87
CA VAL A 227 27.42 -6.77 5.83
C VAL A 227 27.73 -7.24 7.22
N THR A 228 27.07 -8.29 7.69
CA THR A 228 27.40 -9.00 8.91
C THR A 228 28.07 -10.31 8.54
N ILE A 229 29.23 -10.57 9.10
CA ILE A 229 29.95 -11.84 8.91
C ILE A 229 29.56 -12.78 10.04
N LEU A 230 28.99 -13.93 9.68
CA LEU A 230 28.70 -15.00 10.62
C LEU A 230 29.73 -16.11 10.40
N HIS A 231 30.43 -16.45 11.46
CA HIS A 231 31.40 -17.54 11.42
C HIS A 231 30.69 -18.86 11.73
N GLY A 232 30.94 -19.84 10.90
CA GLY A 232 30.35 -21.16 11.00
C GLY A 232 31.32 -22.25 10.62
N GLU A 233 30.83 -23.48 10.52
CA GLU A 233 31.58 -24.66 10.09
C GLU A 233 30.78 -25.39 9.03
N GLY A 234 31.41 -25.74 7.92
CA GLY A 234 30.81 -26.55 6.86
C GLY A 234 30.43 -27.94 7.37
N GLY A 235 29.17 -28.31 7.24
CA GLY A 235 28.65 -29.55 7.82
C GLY A 235 29.31 -30.84 7.28
N TYR A 236 29.80 -30.81 6.04
CA TYR A 236 30.40 -31.98 5.38
C TYR A 236 31.91 -32.07 5.63
N LEU A 237 32.64 -31.00 5.33
CA LEU A 237 34.11 -30.99 5.42
C LEU A 237 34.63 -30.58 6.80
N ARG A 238 33.77 -30.05 7.67
CA ARG A 238 34.16 -29.54 8.98
C ARG A 238 35.20 -28.42 8.92
N GLU A 239 35.23 -27.68 7.81
CA GLU A 239 36.10 -26.52 7.63
C GLU A 239 35.41 -25.25 8.08
N PRO A 240 36.18 -24.27 8.62
CA PRO A 240 35.62 -22.96 8.96
C PRO A 240 35.09 -22.25 7.72
N GLU A 241 33.86 -21.75 7.80
CA GLU A 241 33.22 -21.00 6.75
C GLU A 241 32.68 -19.66 7.26
N SER A 242 32.70 -18.64 6.41
CA SER A 242 32.10 -17.34 6.69
C SER A 242 30.86 -17.12 5.85
N VAL A 243 29.74 -16.82 6.49
CA VAL A 243 28.48 -16.44 5.84
C VAL A 243 28.34 -14.92 5.89
N LEU A 244 28.33 -14.28 4.74
CA LEU A 244 28.05 -12.86 4.62
C LEU A 244 26.53 -12.66 4.59
N LEU A 245 25.99 -11.95 5.55
CA LEU A 245 24.60 -11.56 5.62
C LEU A 245 24.48 -10.08 5.29
N SER A 246 23.73 -9.77 4.23
CA SER A 246 23.46 -8.39 3.83
C SER A 246 21.97 -8.21 3.48
N VAL A 247 21.43 -7.03 3.79
CA VAL A 247 20.06 -6.68 3.42
C VAL A 247 20.11 -5.56 2.36
N VAL A 248 19.51 -5.86 1.22
CA VAL A 248 19.51 -4.96 0.06
C VAL A 248 18.08 -4.67 -0.41
N SER A 249 17.92 -3.63 -1.21
CA SER A 249 16.65 -3.44 -1.92
C SER A 249 16.54 -4.41 -3.10
N ASN A 250 15.31 -4.77 -3.49
CA ASN A 250 15.08 -5.63 -4.66
C ASN A 250 15.75 -5.10 -5.94
N ARG A 251 15.94 -3.77 -6.04
CA ARG A 251 16.65 -3.14 -7.18
C ARG A 251 18.16 -3.33 -7.15
N GLN A 252 18.73 -3.54 -5.96
CA GLN A 252 20.17 -3.76 -5.80
C GLN A 252 20.56 -5.24 -5.92
N LEU A 253 19.59 -6.16 -5.72
CA LEU A 253 19.82 -7.59 -5.77
C LEU A 253 20.56 -8.04 -7.04
N PRO A 254 20.11 -7.72 -8.27
CA PRO A 254 20.79 -8.18 -9.48
C PRO A 254 22.25 -7.69 -9.59
N ARG A 255 22.52 -6.50 -9.03
CA ARG A 255 23.88 -5.94 -8.99
C ARG A 255 24.74 -6.67 -7.97
N LEU A 256 24.18 -7.05 -6.83
CA LEU A 256 24.86 -7.82 -5.79
C LEU A 256 25.19 -9.22 -6.29
N GLU A 257 24.24 -9.90 -6.93
CA GLU A 257 24.44 -11.23 -7.52
C GLU A 257 25.58 -11.21 -8.55
N LYS A 258 25.53 -10.27 -9.48
CA LYS A 258 26.59 -10.09 -10.49
C LYS A 258 27.94 -9.83 -9.84
N LEU A 259 28.00 -9.01 -8.82
CA LEU A 259 29.22 -8.67 -8.09
C LEU A 259 29.82 -9.92 -7.41
N ALA A 260 29.01 -10.66 -6.67
CA ALA A 260 29.44 -11.85 -5.96
C ALA A 260 29.97 -12.92 -6.93
N HIS A 261 29.23 -13.24 -8.00
CA HIS A 261 29.63 -14.22 -9.01
C HIS A 261 30.80 -13.76 -9.88
N THR A 262 31.07 -12.46 -9.98
CA THR A 262 32.28 -11.96 -10.70
C THR A 262 33.53 -12.20 -9.86
N ILE A 263 33.44 -12.10 -8.53
CA ILE A 263 34.56 -12.33 -7.60
C ILE A 263 34.76 -13.83 -7.38
N ASP A 264 33.68 -14.54 -7.12
CA ASP A 264 33.68 -15.99 -6.93
C ASP A 264 32.50 -16.62 -7.71
N PRO A 265 32.77 -17.22 -8.89
CA PRO A 265 31.74 -17.89 -9.70
C PRO A 265 31.09 -19.09 -8.98
N THR A 266 31.75 -19.62 -7.95
CA THR A 266 31.30 -20.82 -7.21
C THR A 266 30.60 -20.47 -5.90
N CYS A 267 30.46 -19.19 -5.56
CA CYS A 267 29.81 -18.78 -4.33
C CYS A 267 28.37 -19.29 -4.23
N PHE A 268 28.00 -19.73 -3.04
CA PHE A 268 26.63 -20.17 -2.75
C PHE A 268 25.84 -19.00 -2.16
N MET A 269 24.69 -18.71 -2.78
CA MET A 269 23.87 -17.57 -2.39
C MET A 269 22.45 -18.00 -2.06
N ILE A 270 21.96 -17.56 -0.89
CA ILE A 270 20.56 -17.71 -0.47
C ILE A 270 19.91 -16.32 -0.49
N VAL A 271 18.77 -16.22 -1.17
CA VAL A 271 18.01 -14.99 -1.28
C VAL A 271 16.65 -15.18 -0.61
N SER A 272 16.34 -14.37 0.40
CA SER A 272 15.10 -14.42 1.15
C SER A 272 14.41 -13.05 1.16
N HIS A 273 13.10 -13.03 0.96
CA HIS A 273 12.33 -11.79 1.10
C HIS A 273 12.05 -11.51 2.57
N VAL A 274 12.35 -10.28 3.00
CA VAL A 274 12.12 -9.82 4.36
C VAL A 274 10.98 -8.81 4.34
N THR A 275 9.98 -9.05 5.17
CA THR A 275 8.78 -8.19 5.27
C THR A 275 9.07 -6.87 5.97
N GLU A 276 9.95 -6.88 6.98
CA GLU A 276 10.31 -5.69 7.74
C GLU A 276 11.79 -5.72 8.12
N VAL A 277 12.45 -4.57 7.97
CA VAL A 277 13.81 -4.33 8.44
C VAL A 277 13.85 -2.98 9.12
N SER A 278 14.23 -2.96 10.38
CA SER A 278 14.41 -1.74 11.16
C SER A 278 15.85 -1.62 11.66
N GLY A 279 16.32 -0.38 11.80
CA GLY A 279 17.68 -0.11 12.26
C GLY A 279 18.43 0.90 11.39
N ARG A 280 19.74 1.07 11.65
CA ARG A 280 20.60 2.02 10.95
C ARG A 280 20.72 1.68 9.46
N GLY A 281 20.53 2.67 8.59
CA GLY A 281 20.53 2.51 7.13
C GLY A 281 19.19 2.05 6.52
N PHE A 282 18.15 1.80 7.35
CA PHE A 282 16.81 1.44 6.93
C PHE A 282 15.75 2.38 7.52
N SER A 283 15.46 2.27 8.81
CA SER A 283 14.52 3.14 9.53
C SER A 283 15.20 4.30 10.27
N LEU A 284 16.51 4.20 10.51
CA LEU A 284 17.34 5.23 11.13
C LEU A 284 18.39 5.74 10.14
N GLU A 285 18.85 6.97 10.33
CA GLU A 285 19.93 7.54 9.53
C GLU A 285 21.24 6.75 9.68
N LYS A 286 22.04 6.80 8.61
CA LYS A 286 23.30 6.06 8.48
C LYS A 286 24.43 6.88 9.11
N ASP A 287 24.49 6.94 10.44
CA ASP A 287 25.64 7.50 11.14
C ASP A 287 26.54 6.37 11.65
N TYR A 288 27.58 6.11 10.90
CA TYR A 288 28.72 5.30 11.36
C TYR A 288 29.77 6.28 11.88
N GLN A 289 29.62 6.77 13.11
CA GLN A 289 30.76 7.28 13.84
C GLN A 289 31.52 6.04 14.35
N ALA A 290 32.74 5.85 13.86
CA ALA A 290 33.68 4.97 14.52
C ALA A 290 33.90 5.59 15.92
N GLU A 291 33.47 4.90 16.96
CA GLU A 291 33.91 5.21 18.31
C GLU A 291 35.42 4.95 18.32
N GLU A 292 36.22 6.02 18.50
CA GLU A 292 37.66 5.96 18.74
C GLU A 292 37.98 5.25 20.04
#